data_4546e33d921ffe84766ed716cfe8ef57
#
_entry.id   4546e33d921ffe84766ed716cfe8ef57
#
_cell.length_a   1.000
_cell.length_b   1.000
_cell.length_c   1.000
_cell.angle_alpha   90.00
_cell.angle_beta   90.00
_cell.angle_gamma   90.00
#
_symmetry.space_group_name_H-M   'P 1'
#
loop_
_entity.id
_entity.type
_entity.pdbx_description
1 polymer ?
#
loop_
_entity_poly.entity_id
_entity_poly.type
_entity_poly.pdbx_seq_one_letter_code
_entity_poly.pdbx_strand_id
1 'polypeptide(L)'
;MTHEELRKKMLANPAIQAEYERLAPEYELLDELLRARREAGLTQAELAAKMGAKPPAVSRLLRGLSDNSHSPSVATLRKYAQACGMKLRIELLK
;
A
#
# COMPACT_ATOMS: atom_id res chain seq x y z
N MET A 1 -9.63 -0.33 -11.94
CA MET A 1 -8.50 0.56 -12.33
C MET A 1 -7.42 0.49 -11.27
N THR A 2 -6.19 0.24 -11.67
CA THR A 2 -5.06 0.19 -10.75
C THR A 2 -4.57 1.59 -10.40
N HIS A 3 -3.74 1.68 -9.35
CA HIS A 3 -3.14 2.95 -8.91
C HIS A 3 -2.36 3.62 -10.04
N GLU A 4 -1.52 2.87 -10.74
CA GLU A 4 -0.70 3.44 -11.83
C GLU A 4 -1.52 3.87 -13.03
N GLU A 5 -2.54 3.11 -13.39
CA GLU A 5 -3.44 3.48 -14.47
C GLU A 5 -4.18 4.78 -14.16
N LEU A 6 -4.66 4.90 -12.91
CA LEU A 6 -5.36 6.10 -12.47
C LEU A 6 -4.42 7.30 -12.47
N ARG A 7 -3.18 7.14 -12.00
CA ARG A 7 -2.18 8.20 -11.99
C ARG A 7 -1.89 8.73 -13.39
N LYS A 8 -1.74 7.85 -14.37
CA LYS A 8 -1.52 8.23 -15.76
C LYS A 8 -2.70 8.99 -16.34
N LYS A 9 -3.91 8.53 -16.07
CA LYS A 9 -5.14 9.18 -16.56
C LYS A 9 -5.40 10.52 -15.88
N MET A 10 -5.01 10.67 -14.64
CA MET A 10 -5.16 11.90 -13.88
C MET A 10 -4.48 13.09 -14.57
N LEU A 11 -3.31 12.87 -15.18
CA LEU A 11 -2.56 13.91 -15.85
C LEU A 11 -3.28 14.44 -17.08
N ALA A 12 -4.21 13.67 -17.65
CA ALA A 12 -4.91 14.02 -18.89
C ALA A 12 -6.36 14.47 -18.67
N ASN A 13 -6.94 14.28 -17.46
CA ASN A 13 -8.36 14.49 -17.25
C ASN A 13 -8.68 14.94 -15.81
N PRO A 14 -9.24 16.17 -15.63
CA PRO A 14 -9.57 16.69 -14.31
C PRO A 14 -10.58 15.85 -13.53
N ALA A 15 -11.51 15.15 -14.20
CA ALA A 15 -12.46 14.28 -13.52
C ALA A 15 -11.74 13.07 -12.90
N ILE A 16 -10.74 12.55 -13.58
CA ILE A 16 -9.91 11.46 -13.07
C ILE A 16 -9.03 11.96 -11.92
N GLN A 17 -8.58 13.20 -11.97
CA GLN A 17 -7.82 13.81 -10.87
C GLN A 17 -8.65 13.87 -9.59
N ALA A 18 -9.93 14.26 -9.69
CA ALA A 18 -10.84 14.31 -8.55
C ALA A 18 -11.04 12.90 -7.96
N GLU A 19 -11.16 11.87 -8.81
CA GLU A 19 -11.25 10.49 -8.39
C GLU A 19 -9.98 10.05 -7.65
N TYR A 20 -8.80 10.40 -8.18
CA TYR A 20 -7.53 10.09 -7.54
C TYR A 20 -7.43 10.75 -6.16
N GLU A 21 -7.78 12.04 -6.05
CA GLU A 21 -7.73 12.76 -4.78
C GLU A 21 -8.61 12.13 -3.71
N ARG A 22 -9.78 11.66 -4.10
CA ARG A 22 -10.69 10.96 -3.18
C ARG A 22 -10.08 9.67 -2.63
N LEU A 23 -9.27 8.98 -3.42
CA LEU A 23 -8.65 7.70 -3.08
C LEU A 23 -7.18 7.84 -2.67
N ALA A 24 -6.68 9.08 -2.60
CA ALA A 24 -5.25 9.34 -2.32
C ALA A 24 -4.73 8.68 -1.05
N PRO A 25 -5.48 8.63 0.09
CA PRO A 25 -4.95 7.98 1.28
C PRO A 25 -4.58 6.52 1.07
N GLU A 26 -5.38 5.76 0.32
CA GLU A 26 -5.11 4.36 0.02
C GLU A 26 -3.90 4.21 -0.90
N TYR A 27 -3.80 5.10 -1.90
CA TYR A 27 -2.68 5.08 -2.84
C TYR A 27 -1.37 5.52 -2.19
N GLU A 28 -1.42 6.50 -1.30
CA GLU A 28 -0.26 6.92 -0.53
C GLU A 28 0.23 5.79 0.38
N LEU A 29 -0.70 5.07 1.01
CA LEU A 29 -0.36 3.92 1.83
C LEU A 29 0.30 2.83 0.99
N LEU A 30 -0.25 2.53 -0.19
CA LEU A 30 0.34 1.54 -1.09
C LEU A 30 1.78 1.92 -1.45
N ASP A 31 2.01 3.18 -1.82
CA ASP A 31 3.34 3.67 -2.18
C ASP A 31 4.31 3.53 -0.99
N GLU A 32 3.87 3.83 0.22
CA GLU A 32 4.68 3.68 1.43
C GLU A 32 5.05 2.22 1.69
N LEU A 33 4.09 1.30 1.54
CA LEU A 33 4.33 -0.12 1.74
C LEU A 33 5.31 -0.68 0.71
N LEU A 34 5.15 -0.30 -0.56
CA LEU A 34 6.06 -0.72 -1.62
C LEU A 34 7.47 -0.17 -1.39
N ARG A 35 7.57 1.08 -0.99
CA ARG A 35 8.86 1.71 -0.68
C ARG A 35 9.53 1.00 0.49
N ALA A 36 8.81 0.73 1.56
CA ALA A 36 9.36 0.06 2.74
C ALA A 36 9.92 -1.31 2.40
N ARG A 37 9.20 -2.08 1.58
CA ARG A 37 9.66 -3.41 1.16
C ARG A 37 10.95 -3.32 0.33
N ARG A 38 11.00 -2.37 -0.60
CA ARG A 38 12.18 -2.16 -1.45
C ARG A 38 13.39 -1.73 -0.63
N GLU A 39 13.21 -0.80 0.30
CA GLU A 39 14.30 -0.36 1.17
C GLU A 39 14.82 -1.48 2.07
N ALA A 40 13.93 -2.37 2.51
CA ALA A 40 14.31 -3.52 3.31
C ALA A 40 14.95 -4.64 2.47
N GLY A 41 14.88 -4.55 1.13
CA GLY A 41 15.44 -5.55 0.24
C GLY A 41 14.71 -6.89 0.28
N LEU A 42 13.42 -6.90 0.61
CA LEU A 42 12.65 -8.12 0.78
C LEU A 42 11.78 -8.42 -0.44
N THR A 43 11.73 -9.70 -0.82
CA THR A 43 10.71 -10.18 -1.74
C THR A 43 9.38 -10.28 -1.00
N GLN A 44 8.27 -10.44 -1.74
CA GLN A 44 6.96 -10.65 -1.11
C GLN A 44 6.95 -11.92 -0.24
N ALA A 45 7.62 -12.98 -0.69
CA ALA A 45 7.71 -14.23 0.07
C ALA A 45 8.49 -14.03 1.38
N GLU A 46 9.62 -13.32 1.31
CA GLU A 46 10.43 -13.04 2.49
C GLU A 46 9.67 -12.15 3.49
N LEU A 47 8.98 -11.15 2.98
CA LEU A 47 8.16 -10.27 3.81
C LEU A 47 7.04 -11.05 4.50
N ALA A 48 6.33 -11.91 3.76
CA ALA A 48 5.27 -12.74 4.32
C ALA A 48 5.81 -13.64 5.43
N ALA A 49 6.97 -14.27 5.22
CA ALA A 49 7.59 -15.10 6.24
C ALA A 49 7.88 -14.31 7.52
N LYS A 50 8.41 -13.09 7.39
CA LYS A 50 8.70 -12.24 8.55
C LYS A 50 7.42 -11.78 9.26
N MET A 51 6.32 -11.66 8.54
CA MET A 51 5.02 -11.30 9.12
C MET A 51 4.30 -12.49 9.75
N GLY A 52 4.82 -13.70 9.60
CA GLY A 52 4.12 -14.90 10.01
C GLY A 52 2.92 -15.21 9.13
N ALA A 53 2.95 -14.79 7.86
CA ALA A 53 1.88 -14.96 6.90
C ALA A 53 2.35 -15.79 5.70
N LYS A 54 1.39 -16.17 4.85
CA LYS A 54 1.70 -16.88 3.59
C LYS A 54 1.92 -15.87 2.46
N PRO A 55 2.77 -16.18 1.45
CA PRO A 55 3.03 -15.23 0.36
C PRO A 55 1.79 -14.64 -0.31
N PRO A 56 0.70 -15.40 -0.57
CA PRO A 56 -0.51 -14.81 -1.16
C PRO A 56 -1.16 -13.70 -0.33
N ALA A 57 -0.93 -13.68 1.00
CA ALA A 57 -1.50 -12.65 1.86
C ALA A 57 -0.91 -11.27 1.55
N VAL A 58 0.40 -11.19 1.29
CA VAL A 58 1.06 -9.93 0.93
C VAL A 58 0.57 -9.46 -0.44
N SER A 59 0.49 -10.37 -1.42
CA SER A 59 -0.03 -10.02 -2.76
C SER A 59 -1.45 -9.47 -2.69
N ARG A 60 -2.32 -10.11 -1.90
CA ARG A 60 -3.72 -9.65 -1.75
C ARG A 60 -3.81 -8.30 -1.05
N LEU A 61 -2.96 -8.06 -0.04
CA LEU A 61 -2.92 -6.80 0.66
C LEU A 61 -2.58 -5.66 -0.31
N LEU A 62 -1.51 -5.82 -1.08
CA LEU A 62 -1.06 -4.79 -2.00
C LEU A 62 -2.05 -4.59 -3.15
N ARG A 63 -2.63 -5.67 -3.66
CA ARG A 63 -3.65 -5.59 -4.72
C ARG A 63 -4.90 -4.90 -4.22
N GLY A 64 -5.34 -5.21 -2.99
CA GLY A 64 -6.52 -4.58 -2.40
C GLY A 64 -6.40 -3.07 -2.30
N LEU A 65 -5.22 -2.56 -2.01
CA LEU A 65 -4.95 -1.11 -2.01
C LEU A 65 -4.86 -0.56 -3.43
N SER A 66 -4.28 -1.32 -4.35
CA SER A 66 -4.11 -0.89 -5.75
C SER A 66 -5.43 -0.73 -6.48
N ASP A 67 -6.39 -1.62 -6.26
CA ASP A 67 -7.71 -1.58 -6.90
C ASP A 67 -8.82 -1.05 -5.99
N ASN A 68 -8.45 -0.59 -4.79
CA ASN A 68 -9.36 -0.03 -3.80
C ASN A 68 -10.47 -1.01 -3.37
N SER A 69 -10.17 -2.31 -3.35
CA SER A 69 -11.15 -3.32 -2.95
C SER A 69 -11.07 -3.65 -1.45
N HIS A 70 -9.90 -3.52 -0.84
CA HIS A 70 -9.68 -3.86 0.57
C HIS A 70 -8.65 -2.94 1.20
N SER A 71 -8.83 -2.65 2.49
CA SER A 71 -7.83 -1.93 3.29
C SER A 71 -7.33 -2.84 4.41
N PRO A 72 -6.02 -2.87 4.66
CA PRO A 72 -5.47 -3.67 5.75
C PRO A 72 -5.84 -3.08 7.11
N SER A 73 -5.87 -3.92 8.13
CA SER A 73 -6.04 -3.46 9.51
C SER A 73 -4.75 -2.78 10.00
N VAL A 74 -4.88 -1.98 11.05
CA VAL A 74 -3.71 -1.36 11.72
C VAL A 74 -2.76 -2.45 12.21
N ALA A 75 -3.28 -3.56 12.74
CA ALA A 75 -2.46 -4.67 13.20
C ALA A 75 -1.62 -5.25 12.05
N THR A 76 -2.21 -5.41 10.87
CA THR A 76 -1.50 -5.91 9.69
C THR A 76 -0.42 -4.93 9.25
N LEU A 77 -0.73 -3.64 9.24
CA LEU A 77 0.23 -2.60 8.89
C LEU A 77 1.43 -2.59 9.85
N ARG A 78 1.16 -2.80 11.13
CA ARG A 78 2.22 -2.87 12.14
C ARG A 78 3.14 -4.05 11.88
N LYS A 79 2.59 -5.23 11.57
CA LYS A 79 3.39 -6.41 11.23
C LYS A 79 4.23 -6.18 9.99
N TYR A 80 3.65 -5.54 8.98
CA TYR A 80 4.36 -5.20 7.74
C TYR A 80 5.55 -4.28 8.03
N ALA A 81 5.30 -3.20 8.77
CA ALA A 81 6.36 -2.25 9.13
C ALA A 81 7.49 -2.93 9.92
N GLN A 82 7.13 -3.73 10.92
CA GLN A 82 8.12 -4.45 11.73
C GLN A 82 8.95 -5.42 10.88
N ALA A 83 8.32 -6.12 9.95
CA ALA A 83 9.01 -7.03 9.03
C ALA A 83 10.04 -6.29 8.18
N CYS A 84 9.78 -5.03 7.85
CA CYS A 84 10.69 -4.17 7.09
C CYS A 84 11.71 -3.43 7.99
N GLY A 85 11.71 -3.69 9.30
CA GLY A 85 12.60 -3.01 10.23
C GLY A 85 12.20 -1.58 10.52
N MET A 86 10.92 -1.25 10.36
CA MET A 86 10.39 0.10 10.50
C MET A 86 9.32 0.16 11.58
N LYS A 87 8.94 1.37 11.97
CA LYS A 87 7.85 1.62 12.91
C LYS A 87 6.67 2.21 12.16
N LEU A 88 5.47 1.76 12.50
CA LEU A 88 4.24 2.34 11.99
C LEU A 88 3.91 3.60 12.76
N ARG A 89 3.62 4.68 12.04
CA ARG A 89 3.13 5.92 12.62
C ARG A 89 1.89 6.36 11.87
N ILE A 90 0.86 6.73 12.61
CA ILE A 90 -0.40 7.20 12.04
C ILE A 90 -0.68 8.58 12.62
N GLU A 91 -0.96 9.56 11.78
CA GLU A 91 -1.25 10.91 12.20
C GLU A 91 -2.55 11.40 11.57
N LEU A 92 -3.26 12.22 12.31
CA LEU A 92 -4.39 12.98 11.80
C LEU A 92 -3.95 14.43 11.64
N LEU A 93 -4.04 14.93 10.43
CA LEU A 93 -3.64 16.30 10.11
C LEU A 93 -4.86 17.19 9.96
N LYS A 94 -4.72 18.42 10.40
CA LYS A 94 -5.76 19.44 10.28
C LYS A 94 -5.67 20.17 8.95
#